data_1df69e37b33df361482a1605d83d5315
#
_entry.id   1df69e37b33df361482a1605d83d5315
#
_cell.length_a   1.000
_cell.length_b   1.000
_cell.length_c   1.000
_cell.angle_alpha   90.00
_cell.angle_beta   90.00
_cell.angle_gamma   90.00
#
_symmetry.space_group_name_H-M   'P 1'
#
loop_
_entity.id
_entity.type
_entity.pdbx_description
1 polymer ?
#
loop_
_entity_poly.entity_id
_entity_poly.type
_entity_poly.pdbx_seq_one_letter_code
_entity_poly.pdbx_strand_id
1 'polypeptide(L)'
;MKKINTDYYEVNLKGKIAIIHVKNNVFDLLSNRTDSDLLFEILNELRTNRKVKAILFTNEPDCYGEEVYDCFLRKIMLPVTKSDDIEMINFDDTKSRFRELNTLNRFVEYMANYGKLCFTVLSGCVVTPFFGLSLSMDMRYATPETFFSMAHNKYRIHPSGGLPYFLVHELGYNKAIELMFCEHISSKRALELGLLNKIVFKENYLEIVINDIEKIIKFNNSVLTGTKQLSSFVRNSLSDYLEFESSY
;
A
#
# COMPACT_ATOMS: atom_id res chain seq x y z
N MET A 1 9.91 5.71 -22.03
CA MET A 1 10.53 4.87 -20.99
C MET A 1 10.58 3.45 -21.53
N LYS A 2 11.68 2.73 -21.42
CA LYS A 2 11.76 1.29 -21.74
C LYS A 2 10.99 0.50 -20.66
N LYS A 3 10.44 -0.66 -21.03
CA LYS A 3 9.90 -1.62 -20.07
C LYS A 3 10.98 -1.95 -19.05
N ILE A 4 10.66 -1.82 -17.75
CA ILE A 4 11.54 -2.20 -16.65
C ILE A 4 10.99 -3.49 -16.07
N ASN A 5 11.86 -4.44 -15.82
CA ASN A 5 11.48 -5.72 -15.23
C ASN A 5 12.57 -6.13 -14.23
N THR A 6 12.19 -6.19 -12.95
CA THR A 6 13.03 -6.63 -11.84
C THR A 6 12.44 -7.90 -11.21
N ASP A 7 13.07 -8.42 -10.19
CA ASP A 7 12.53 -9.55 -9.43
C ASP A 7 11.29 -9.16 -8.61
N TYR A 8 11.14 -7.86 -8.27
CA TYR A 8 10.10 -7.35 -7.38
C TYR A 8 8.94 -6.68 -8.10
N TYR A 9 9.19 -6.07 -9.25
CA TYR A 9 8.17 -5.33 -9.98
C TYR A 9 8.46 -5.23 -11.47
N GLU A 10 7.41 -4.96 -12.22
CA GLU A 10 7.48 -4.65 -13.64
C GLU A 10 6.84 -3.28 -13.89
N VAL A 11 7.46 -2.44 -14.74
CA VAL A 11 6.91 -1.13 -15.11
C VAL A 11 6.67 -1.06 -16.60
N ASN A 12 5.43 -0.77 -16.97
CA ASN A 12 4.98 -0.63 -18.35
C ASN A 12 4.22 0.67 -18.54
N LEU A 13 4.17 1.18 -19.79
CA LEU A 13 3.32 2.30 -20.16
C LEU A 13 2.17 1.83 -21.05
N LYS A 14 0.96 2.20 -20.70
CA LYS A 14 -0.22 2.04 -21.56
C LYS A 14 -0.87 3.41 -21.76
N GLY A 15 -0.69 3.98 -22.96
CA GLY A 15 -1.11 5.35 -23.23
C GLY A 15 -0.45 6.37 -22.29
N LYS A 16 -1.26 7.02 -21.47
CA LYS A 16 -0.81 8.03 -20.49
C LYS A 16 -0.74 7.48 -19.04
N ILE A 17 -0.87 6.17 -18.88
CA ILE A 17 -0.88 5.48 -17.59
C ILE A 17 0.42 4.69 -17.46
N ALA A 18 1.16 4.90 -16.38
CA ALA A 18 2.25 4.01 -16.00
C ALA A 18 1.69 2.91 -15.10
N ILE A 19 1.91 1.66 -15.49
CA ILE A 19 1.45 0.49 -14.74
C ILE A 19 2.67 -0.11 -14.05
N ILE A 20 2.60 -0.22 -12.74
CA ILE A 20 3.61 -0.86 -11.89
C ILE A 20 2.96 -2.13 -11.33
N HIS A 21 3.42 -3.26 -11.84
CA HIS A 21 2.96 -4.57 -11.41
C HIS A 21 3.91 -5.13 -10.36
N VAL A 22 3.43 -5.28 -9.14
CA VAL A 22 4.20 -5.80 -8.00
C VAL A 22 4.14 -7.32 -8.02
N LYS A 23 5.30 -7.94 -7.84
CA LYS A 23 5.49 -9.39 -7.83
C LYS A 23 5.69 -9.89 -6.40
N ASN A 24 5.92 -11.19 -6.28
CA ASN A 24 6.35 -11.81 -5.03
C ASN A 24 7.63 -11.15 -4.48
N ASN A 25 7.93 -11.44 -3.22
CA ASN A 25 9.11 -10.90 -2.49
C ASN A 25 9.05 -9.40 -2.17
N VAL A 26 7.86 -8.82 -2.11
CA VAL A 26 7.71 -7.39 -1.83
C VAL A 26 8.29 -6.97 -0.47
N PHE A 27 8.28 -7.83 0.54
CA PHE A 27 8.91 -7.55 1.84
C PHE A 27 10.45 -7.52 1.75
N ASP A 28 11.03 -8.36 0.90
CA ASP A 28 12.47 -8.31 0.61
C ASP A 28 12.83 -7.00 -0.11
N LEU A 29 11.97 -6.49 -1.01
CA LEU A 29 12.11 -5.17 -1.61
C LEU A 29 12.14 -4.05 -0.56
N LEU A 30 11.24 -4.08 0.43
CA LEU A 30 11.18 -3.06 1.48
C LEU A 30 12.43 -3.07 2.37
N SER A 31 13.04 -4.21 2.61
CA SER A 31 14.27 -4.35 3.40
C SER A 31 15.56 -4.13 2.61
N ASN A 32 15.50 -4.15 1.27
CA ASN A 32 16.64 -3.89 0.38
C ASN A 32 16.65 -2.42 -0.08
N ARG A 33 17.59 -1.66 0.45
CA ARG A 33 17.70 -0.23 0.16
C ARG A 33 17.95 0.07 -1.32
N THR A 34 18.81 -0.71 -1.99
CA THR A 34 19.16 -0.48 -3.39
C THR A 34 17.94 -0.62 -4.30
N ASP A 35 17.17 -1.68 -4.14
CA ASP A 35 16.01 -1.96 -4.98
C ASP A 35 14.84 -1.02 -4.67
N SER A 36 14.66 -0.66 -3.38
CA SER A 36 13.65 0.32 -2.99
C SER A 36 13.98 1.73 -3.48
N ASP A 37 15.24 2.17 -3.41
CA ASP A 37 15.66 3.47 -3.93
C ASP A 37 15.49 3.53 -5.46
N LEU A 38 15.79 2.44 -6.19
CA LEU A 38 15.53 2.37 -7.63
C LEU A 38 14.04 2.57 -7.96
N LEU A 39 13.13 1.99 -7.17
CA LEU A 39 11.70 2.19 -7.37
C LEU A 39 11.29 3.66 -7.14
N PHE A 40 11.87 4.33 -6.14
CA PHE A 40 11.65 5.76 -5.91
C PHE A 40 12.19 6.62 -7.06
N GLU A 41 13.35 6.29 -7.64
CA GLU A 41 13.89 6.97 -8.82
C GLU A 41 12.93 6.85 -10.01
N ILE A 42 12.44 5.64 -10.29
CA ILE A 42 11.46 5.40 -11.35
C ILE A 42 10.18 6.21 -11.11
N LEU A 43 9.65 6.22 -9.90
CA LEU A 43 8.47 7.00 -9.55
C LEU A 43 8.72 8.51 -9.73
N ASN A 44 9.92 9.00 -9.40
CA ASN A 44 10.29 10.40 -9.61
C ASN A 44 10.38 10.75 -11.10
N GLU A 45 10.96 9.87 -11.94
CA GLU A 45 10.94 10.02 -13.39
C GLU A 45 9.51 10.07 -13.94
N LEU A 46 8.65 9.15 -13.47
CA LEU A 46 7.24 9.13 -13.87
C LEU A 46 6.50 10.39 -13.43
N ARG A 47 6.83 10.94 -12.26
CA ARG A 47 6.24 12.19 -11.74
C ARG A 47 6.54 13.38 -12.65
N THR A 48 7.77 13.50 -13.15
CA THR A 48 8.21 14.59 -14.01
C THR A 48 7.85 14.40 -15.48
N ASN A 49 7.56 13.17 -15.91
CA ASN A 49 7.24 12.85 -17.30
C ASN A 49 5.86 13.39 -17.68
N ARG A 50 5.84 14.43 -18.55
CA ARG A 50 4.61 15.08 -19.01
C ARG A 50 3.66 14.16 -19.80
N LYS A 51 4.17 13.05 -20.37
CA LYS A 51 3.35 12.07 -21.11
C LYS A 51 2.55 11.17 -20.17
N VAL A 52 2.98 11.00 -18.93
CA VAL A 52 2.31 10.19 -17.91
C VAL A 52 1.37 11.08 -17.11
N LYS A 53 0.11 10.70 -17.01
CA LYS A 53 -0.93 11.43 -16.25
C LYS A 53 -1.37 10.71 -14.99
N ALA A 54 -1.21 9.39 -14.94
CA ALA A 54 -1.62 8.57 -13.80
C ALA A 54 -0.65 7.41 -13.58
N ILE A 55 -0.60 6.94 -12.35
CA ILE A 55 0.09 5.71 -11.95
C ILE A 55 -0.96 4.68 -11.54
N LEU A 56 -0.81 3.45 -12.00
CA LEU A 56 -1.63 2.32 -11.60
C LEU A 56 -0.72 1.24 -11.00
N PHE A 57 -0.95 0.90 -9.73
CA PHE A 57 -0.36 -0.26 -9.10
C PHE A 57 -1.27 -1.47 -9.27
N THR A 58 -0.69 -2.60 -9.60
CA THR A 58 -1.34 -3.90 -9.60
C THR A 58 -0.42 -4.90 -8.91
N ASN A 59 -0.94 -6.03 -8.47
CA ASN A 59 -0.13 -7.02 -7.77
C ASN A 59 -0.42 -8.44 -8.26
N GLU A 60 0.59 -9.30 -8.19
CA GLU A 60 0.35 -10.74 -8.25
C GLU A 60 -0.55 -11.17 -7.09
N PRO A 61 -1.48 -12.11 -7.30
CA PRO A 61 -2.35 -12.59 -6.22
C PRO A 61 -1.51 -13.03 -5.01
N ASP A 62 -1.97 -12.66 -3.82
CA ASP A 62 -1.37 -13.00 -2.53
C ASP A 62 0.08 -12.54 -2.28
N CYS A 63 0.70 -11.76 -3.20
CA CYS A 63 2.06 -11.24 -2.95
C CYS A 63 2.13 -10.27 -1.75
N TYR A 64 0.99 -9.75 -1.32
CA TYR A 64 0.79 -8.98 -0.08
C TYR A 64 0.21 -9.82 1.06
N GLY A 65 0.16 -11.15 0.88
CA GLY A 65 -0.57 -12.07 1.74
C GLY A 65 0.17 -12.48 3.01
N GLU A 66 -0.57 -13.20 3.86
CA GLU A 66 -0.06 -13.66 5.15
C GLU A 66 1.11 -14.63 5.02
N GLU A 67 1.13 -15.51 4.00
CA GLU A 67 2.22 -16.47 3.82
C GLU A 67 3.55 -15.78 3.54
N VAL A 68 3.54 -14.78 2.66
CA VAL A 68 4.74 -13.99 2.35
C VAL A 68 5.17 -13.17 3.55
N TYR A 69 4.20 -12.62 4.29
CA TYR A 69 4.48 -11.85 5.51
C TYR A 69 5.03 -12.75 6.64
N ASP A 70 4.44 -13.93 6.84
CA ASP A 70 4.93 -14.92 7.81
C ASP A 70 6.38 -15.33 7.51
N CYS A 71 6.68 -15.64 6.24
CA CYS A 71 8.04 -15.96 5.81
C CYS A 71 9.03 -14.82 6.11
N PHE A 72 8.62 -13.57 5.88
CA PHE A 72 9.45 -12.41 6.19
C PHE A 72 9.66 -12.25 7.70
N LEU A 73 8.58 -12.29 8.49
CA LEU A 73 8.66 -12.13 9.95
C LEU A 73 9.49 -13.23 10.60
N ARG A 74 9.37 -14.48 10.16
CA ARG A 74 10.19 -15.60 10.67
C ARG A 74 11.69 -15.42 10.45
N LYS A 75 12.09 -14.67 9.41
CA LYS A 75 13.51 -14.36 9.17
C LYS A 75 14.08 -13.36 10.17
N ILE A 76 13.22 -12.47 10.70
CA ILE A 76 13.66 -11.31 11.51
C ILE A 76 13.24 -11.37 12.97
N MET A 77 12.30 -12.24 13.35
CA MET A 77 11.82 -12.40 14.73
C MET A 77 12.57 -13.51 15.46
N LEU A 78 12.89 -13.26 16.73
CA LEU A 78 13.35 -14.32 17.63
C LEU A 78 12.19 -15.28 17.97
N PRO A 79 12.49 -16.58 18.21
CA PRO A 79 11.52 -17.49 18.79
C PRO A 79 10.99 -16.91 20.12
N VAL A 80 9.67 -16.93 20.30
CA VAL A 80 9.04 -16.44 21.53
C VAL A 80 9.53 -17.29 22.70
N THR A 81 10.36 -16.74 23.58
CA THR A 81 10.70 -17.36 24.86
C THR A 81 9.58 -17.04 25.84
N LYS A 82 8.92 -18.08 26.35
CA LYS A 82 7.92 -17.94 27.41
C LYS A 82 8.62 -17.46 28.69
N SER A 83 8.48 -16.21 29.03
CA SER A 83 8.68 -15.68 30.38
C SER A 83 7.35 -15.22 30.93
N ASP A 84 7.11 -15.49 32.19
CA ASP A 84 5.79 -15.66 32.82
C ASP A 84 4.81 -14.47 32.84
N ASP A 85 5.12 -13.25 32.39
CA ASP A 85 4.16 -12.15 32.53
C ASP A 85 4.11 -11.07 31.42
N ILE A 86 5.06 -11.01 30.51
CA ILE A 86 5.02 -10.08 29.38
C ILE A 86 5.68 -10.74 28.17
N GLU A 87 4.87 -11.21 27.22
CA GLU A 87 5.40 -11.66 25.93
C GLU A 87 5.84 -10.45 25.10
N MET A 88 7.06 -9.99 25.31
CA MET A 88 7.68 -9.02 24.41
C MET A 88 8.18 -9.73 23.15
N ILE A 89 7.74 -9.26 22.02
CA ILE A 89 8.26 -9.72 20.73
C ILE A 89 9.64 -9.07 20.55
N ASN A 90 10.67 -9.89 20.53
CA ASN A 90 12.03 -9.45 20.23
C ASN A 90 12.36 -9.79 18.77
N PHE A 91 12.96 -8.84 18.08
CA PHE A 91 13.47 -9.05 16.74
C PHE A 91 14.97 -9.38 16.83
N ASP A 92 15.39 -10.49 16.22
CA ASP A 92 16.80 -10.86 16.08
C ASP A 92 17.50 -9.88 15.13
N ASP A 93 16.86 -9.56 14.03
CA ASP A 93 17.31 -8.56 13.07
C ASP A 93 16.46 -7.27 13.17
N THR A 94 16.69 -6.51 14.23
CA THR A 94 16.06 -5.18 14.43
C THR A 94 16.37 -4.21 13.29
N LYS A 95 17.52 -4.37 12.61
CA LYS A 95 17.91 -3.49 11.50
C LYS A 95 17.03 -3.74 10.26
N SER A 96 16.73 -4.99 9.94
CA SER A 96 15.85 -5.32 8.80
C SER A 96 14.42 -4.89 9.10
N ARG A 97 13.92 -5.09 10.31
CA ARG A 97 12.60 -4.58 10.71
C ARG A 97 12.50 -3.06 10.62
N PHE A 98 13.50 -2.36 11.15
CA PHE A 98 13.55 -0.90 11.09
C PHE A 98 13.62 -0.36 9.65
N ARG A 99 14.39 -1.03 8.78
CA ARG A 99 14.46 -0.67 7.34
C ARG A 99 13.13 -0.89 6.64
N GLU A 100 12.49 -2.02 6.87
CA GLU A 100 11.18 -2.33 6.28
C GLU A 100 10.16 -1.26 6.65
N LEU A 101 10.02 -0.94 7.94
CA LEU A 101 9.10 0.09 8.42
C LEU A 101 9.41 1.46 7.84
N ASN A 102 10.68 1.89 7.86
CA ASN A 102 11.05 3.20 7.32
C ASN A 102 10.84 3.29 5.81
N THR A 103 11.16 2.22 5.06
CA THR A 103 10.92 2.18 3.62
C THR A 103 9.43 2.22 3.32
N LEU A 104 8.64 1.45 4.06
CA LEU A 104 7.18 1.44 3.92
C LEU A 104 6.58 2.81 4.23
N ASN A 105 6.94 3.44 5.35
CA ASN A 105 6.42 4.73 5.75
C ASN A 105 6.82 5.84 4.77
N ARG A 106 8.08 5.82 4.29
CA ARG A 106 8.53 6.68 3.20
C ARG A 106 7.68 6.48 1.94
N PHE A 107 7.32 5.23 1.62
CA PHE A 107 6.48 4.92 0.46
C PHE A 107 5.06 5.44 0.63
N VAL A 108 4.46 5.23 1.80
CA VAL A 108 3.13 5.74 2.17
C VAL A 108 3.08 7.27 2.02
N GLU A 109 4.03 7.97 2.63
CA GLU A 109 4.12 9.44 2.56
C GLU A 109 4.33 9.92 1.12
N TYR A 110 5.25 9.27 0.40
CA TYR A 110 5.55 9.62 -0.99
C TYR A 110 4.33 9.49 -1.90
N MET A 111 3.56 8.39 -1.75
CA MET A 111 2.37 8.15 -2.56
C MET A 111 1.19 9.07 -2.17
N ALA A 112 0.99 9.33 -0.88
CA ALA A 112 -0.03 10.26 -0.40
C ALA A 112 0.19 11.67 -0.97
N ASN A 113 1.46 12.09 -1.12
CA ASN A 113 1.87 13.40 -1.64
C ASN A 113 2.26 13.38 -3.13
N TYR A 114 2.03 12.27 -3.83
CA TYR A 114 2.42 12.16 -5.23
C TYR A 114 1.67 13.15 -6.12
N GLY A 115 2.39 13.86 -6.98
CA GLY A 115 1.82 14.96 -7.77
C GLY A 115 0.86 14.55 -8.90
N LYS A 116 0.64 13.24 -9.13
CA LYS A 116 -0.32 12.70 -10.10
C LYS A 116 -1.28 11.76 -9.40
N LEU A 117 -2.43 11.48 -10.04
CA LEU A 117 -3.37 10.51 -9.51
C LEU A 117 -2.76 9.11 -9.47
N CYS A 118 -2.93 8.45 -8.33
CA CYS A 118 -2.45 7.12 -8.04
C CYS A 118 -3.63 6.17 -7.81
N PHE A 119 -3.61 5.07 -8.53
CA PHE A 119 -4.64 4.05 -8.50
C PHE A 119 -4.01 2.72 -8.07
N THR A 120 -4.78 1.88 -7.42
CA THR A 120 -4.36 0.50 -7.15
C THR A 120 -5.47 -0.49 -7.42
N VAL A 121 -5.10 -1.66 -7.93
CA VAL A 121 -5.96 -2.85 -7.98
C VAL A 121 -5.33 -3.91 -7.10
N LEU A 122 -6.09 -4.38 -6.13
CA LEU A 122 -5.66 -5.38 -5.17
C LEU A 122 -6.26 -6.73 -5.53
N SER A 123 -5.45 -7.79 -5.44
CA SER A 123 -5.85 -9.16 -5.71
C SER A 123 -5.32 -10.09 -4.63
N GLY A 124 -6.17 -10.97 -4.09
CA GLY A 124 -5.84 -11.93 -3.06
C GLY A 124 -5.79 -11.32 -1.65
N CYS A 125 -5.07 -11.97 -0.75
CA CYS A 125 -4.87 -11.51 0.62
C CYS A 125 -3.96 -10.27 0.68
N VAL A 126 -4.36 -9.27 1.47
CA VAL A 126 -3.59 -8.03 1.69
C VAL A 126 -3.44 -7.81 3.19
N VAL A 127 -2.21 -7.97 3.70
CA VAL A 127 -1.93 -7.77 5.13
C VAL A 127 -1.84 -6.29 5.50
N THR A 128 -1.93 -6.00 6.80
CA THR A 128 -1.95 -4.67 7.42
C THR A 128 -1.02 -3.63 6.76
N PRO A 129 0.30 -3.88 6.56
CA PRO A 129 1.19 -2.87 5.99
C PRO A 129 0.76 -2.39 4.60
N PHE A 130 0.37 -3.32 3.74
CA PHE A 130 -0.06 -3.01 2.38
C PHE A 130 -1.50 -2.52 2.29
N PHE A 131 -2.35 -2.90 3.24
CA PHE A 131 -3.66 -2.27 3.36
C PHE A 131 -3.50 -0.79 3.67
N GLY A 132 -2.69 -0.42 4.67
CA GLY A 132 -2.38 0.98 4.97
C GLY A 132 -1.79 1.72 3.77
N LEU A 133 -0.76 1.14 3.13
CA LEU A 133 -0.19 1.69 1.90
C LEU A 133 -1.25 1.91 0.81
N SER A 134 -2.18 0.97 0.62
CA SER A 134 -3.24 1.11 -0.39
C SER A 134 -4.15 2.32 -0.11
N LEU A 135 -4.38 2.66 1.17
CA LEU A 135 -5.16 3.82 1.58
C LEU A 135 -4.47 5.17 1.29
N SER A 136 -3.16 5.18 1.06
CA SER A 136 -2.45 6.37 0.59
C SER A 136 -2.76 6.72 -0.88
N MET A 137 -3.28 5.76 -1.67
CA MET A 137 -3.65 5.95 -3.07
C MET A 137 -4.97 6.72 -3.21
N ASP A 138 -5.17 7.40 -4.36
CA ASP A 138 -6.37 8.19 -4.60
C ASP A 138 -7.61 7.34 -4.86
N MET A 139 -7.45 6.22 -5.57
CA MET A 139 -8.55 5.29 -5.85
C MET A 139 -8.08 3.83 -5.75
N ARG A 140 -8.92 3.01 -5.15
CA ARG A 140 -8.67 1.61 -4.86
C ARG A 140 -9.71 0.72 -5.50
N TYR A 141 -9.24 -0.26 -6.25
CA TYR A 141 -10.03 -1.35 -6.83
C TYR A 141 -9.60 -2.66 -6.18
N ALA A 142 -10.47 -3.64 -6.19
CA ALA A 142 -10.14 -4.98 -5.72
C ALA A 142 -10.86 -6.04 -6.55
N THR A 143 -10.31 -7.25 -6.59
CA THR A 143 -11.03 -8.40 -7.11
C THR A 143 -11.98 -8.97 -6.06
N PRO A 144 -13.02 -9.75 -6.43
CA PRO A 144 -13.99 -10.28 -5.47
C PRO A 144 -13.40 -11.13 -4.36
N GLU A 145 -12.33 -11.88 -4.67
CA GLU A 145 -11.60 -12.74 -3.72
C GLU A 145 -10.67 -11.97 -2.78
N THR A 146 -10.48 -10.66 -3.00
CA THR A 146 -9.62 -9.84 -2.15
C THR A 146 -10.19 -9.73 -0.74
N PHE A 147 -9.32 -9.89 0.24
CA PHE A 147 -9.61 -9.57 1.65
C PHE A 147 -8.39 -8.93 2.33
N PHE A 148 -8.68 -8.10 3.32
CA PHE A 148 -7.67 -7.40 4.10
C PHE A 148 -7.51 -8.11 5.43
N SER A 149 -6.31 -8.66 5.68
CA SER A 149 -6.00 -9.36 6.92
C SER A 149 -5.40 -8.39 7.94
N MET A 150 -5.95 -8.42 9.16
CA MET A 150 -5.38 -7.70 10.31
C MET A 150 -4.27 -8.55 10.95
N ALA A 151 -3.29 -8.94 10.11
CA ALA A 151 -2.21 -9.85 10.49
C ALA A 151 -1.39 -9.37 11.70
N HIS A 152 -1.35 -8.06 11.97
CA HIS A 152 -0.70 -7.52 13.15
C HIS A 152 -1.22 -8.12 14.46
N ASN A 153 -2.54 -8.43 14.54
CA ASN A 153 -3.12 -9.09 15.71
C ASN A 153 -2.56 -10.51 15.89
N LYS A 154 -2.44 -11.27 14.79
CA LYS A 154 -1.89 -12.63 14.79
C LYS A 154 -0.44 -12.67 15.23
N TYR A 155 0.35 -11.70 14.79
CA TYR A 155 1.77 -11.62 15.08
C TYR A 155 2.09 -10.77 16.33
N ARG A 156 1.08 -10.25 17.02
CA ARG A 156 1.21 -9.43 18.24
C ARG A 156 2.12 -8.22 18.05
N ILE A 157 2.06 -7.62 16.87
CA ILE A 157 2.80 -6.41 16.51
C ILE A 157 1.82 -5.25 16.30
N HIS A 158 2.33 -4.03 16.27
CA HIS A 158 1.50 -2.87 15.97
C HIS A 158 1.11 -2.82 14.48
N PRO A 159 -0.08 -2.29 14.14
CA PRO A 159 -0.43 -2.01 12.75
C PRO A 159 0.56 -0.98 12.18
N SER A 160 0.97 -1.17 10.93
CA SER A 160 1.93 -0.31 10.24
C SER A 160 1.42 0.13 8.87
N GLY A 161 2.22 0.93 8.16
CA GLY A 161 1.87 1.46 6.85
C GLY A 161 0.82 2.57 6.90
N GLY A 162 0.70 3.25 8.05
CA GLY A 162 -0.26 4.33 8.25
C GLY A 162 -1.71 3.84 8.39
N LEU A 163 -1.95 2.53 8.57
CA LEU A 163 -3.32 1.99 8.59
C LEU A 163 -4.22 2.67 9.63
N PRO A 164 -3.83 2.87 10.91
CA PRO A 164 -4.68 3.54 11.88
C PRO A 164 -5.02 4.97 11.48
N TYR A 165 -4.03 5.71 10.95
CA TYR A 165 -4.23 7.07 10.47
C TYR A 165 -5.33 7.13 9.42
N PHE A 166 -5.20 6.34 8.36
CA PHE A 166 -6.18 6.36 7.26
C PHE A 166 -7.55 5.86 7.68
N LEU A 167 -7.63 4.77 8.46
CA LEU A 167 -8.93 4.27 8.91
C LEU A 167 -9.67 5.27 9.80
N VAL A 168 -8.95 5.97 10.68
CA VAL A 168 -9.57 7.01 11.52
C VAL A 168 -10.08 8.18 10.67
N HIS A 169 -9.31 8.59 9.66
CA HIS A 169 -9.72 9.68 8.76
C HIS A 169 -10.89 9.30 7.84
N GLU A 170 -10.90 8.07 7.33
CA GLU A 170 -11.95 7.61 6.40
C GLU A 170 -13.27 7.23 7.13
N LEU A 171 -13.19 6.68 8.35
CA LEU A 171 -14.32 6.05 9.04
C LEU A 171 -14.64 6.63 10.41
N GLY A 172 -13.76 7.48 10.95
CA GLY A 172 -13.82 7.92 12.34
C GLY A 172 -13.28 6.88 13.33
N TYR A 173 -12.92 7.36 14.54
CA TYR A 173 -12.18 6.60 15.54
C TYR A 173 -12.82 5.27 15.92
N ASN A 174 -14.11 5.26 16.28
CA ASN A 174 -14.79 4.05 16.78
C ASN A 174 -14.81 2.94 15.74
N LYS A 175 -15.14 3.25 14.49
CA LYS A 175 -15.19 2.26 13.42
C LYS A 175 -13.79 1.77 13.04
N ALA A 176 -12.80 2.65 13.06
CA ALA A 176 -11.41 2.28 12.82
C ALA A 176 -10.91 1.27 13.85
N ILE A 177 -11.17 1.53 15.16
CA ILE A 177 -10.81 0.60 16.25
C ILE A 177 -11.49 -0.76 16.07
N GLU A 178 -12.80 -0.77 15.80
CA GLU A 178 -13.55 -2.02 15.55
C GLU A 178 -12.89 -2.86 14.44
N LEU A 179 -12.50 -2.21 13.34
CA LEU A 179 -11.90 -2.90 12.19
C LEU A 179 -10.46 -3.37 12.45
N MET A 180 -9.67 -2.60 13.19
CA MET A 180 -8.28 -2.99 13.49
C MET A 180 -8.19 -4.22 14.39
N PHE A 181 -9.23 -4.55 15.15
CA PHE A 181 -9.28 -5.75 15.98
C PHE A 181 -10.13 -6.89 15.40
N CYS A 182 -10.65 -6.76 14.17
CA CYS A 182 -11.25 -7.90 13.48
C CYS A 182 -10.15 -8.81 12.90
N GLU A 183 -10.52 -9.99 12.44
CA GLU A 183 -9.59 -10.93 11.79
C GLU A 183 -9.28 -10.48 10.36
N HIS A 184 -10.33 -10.19 9.60
CA HIS A 184 -10.21 -9.75 8.20
C HIS A 184 -11.42 -8.92 7.76
N ILE A 185 -11.24 -8.15 6.68
CA ILE A 185 -12.28 -7.37 6.01
C ILE A 185 -12.37 -7.85 4.56
N SER A 186 -13.53 -8.37 4.15
CA SER A 186 -13.74 -8.77 2.75
C SER A 186 -13.78 -7.55 1.81
N SER A 187 -13.50 -7.78 0.52
CA SER A 187 -13.62 -6.74 -0.52
C SER A 187 -15.02 -6.10 -0.53
N LYS A 188 -16.07 -6.91 -0.37
CA LYS A 188 -17.45 -6.42 -0.29
C LYS A 188 -17.64 -5.48 0.90
N ARG A 189 -17.17 -5.88 2.10
CA ARG A 189 -17.27 -5.04 3.30
C ARG A 189 -16.45 -3.75 3.16
N ALA A 190 -15.26 -3.83 2.59
CA ALA A 190 -14.43 -2.67 2.32
C ALA A 190 -15.09 -1.70 1.32
N LEU A 191 -15.79 -2.22 0.29
CA LEU A 191 -16.58 -1.39 -0.63
C LEU A 191 -17.75 -0.70 0.09
N GLU A 192 -18.51 -1.41 0.92
CA GLU A 192 -19.61 -0.85 1.71
C GLU A 192 -19.16 0.27 2.65
N LEU A 193 -17.94 0.16 3.18
CA LEU A 193 -17.32 1.16 4.05
C LEU A 193 -16.68 2.32 3.31
N GLY A 194 -16.64 2.31 1.97
CA GLY A 194 -15.96 3.34 1.17
C GLY A 194 -14.44 3.20 1.12
N LEU A 195 -13.86 2.13 1.69
CA LEU A 195 -12.44 1.85 1.63
C LEU A 195 -11.98 1.35 0.26
N LEU A 196 -12.91 0.91 -0.58
CA LEU A 196 -12.73 0.60 -2.00
C LEU A 196 -13.68 1.43 -2.85
N ASN A 197 -13.24 1.79 -4.06
CA ASN A 197 -14.08 2.49 -5.01
C ASN A 197 -14.89 1.53 -5.90
N LYS A 198 -14.36 0.34 -6.17
CA LYS A 198 -15.03 -0.65 -7.03
C LYS A 198 -14.44 -2.05 -6.86
N ILE A 199 -15.30 -3.06 -7.00
CA ILE A 199 -14.87 -4.45 -7.19
C ILE A 199 -14.89 -4.75 -8.69
N VAL A 200 -13.83 -5.37 -9.21
CA VAL A 200 -13.61 -5.69 -10.63
C VAL A 200 -13.29 -7.16 -10.79
N PHE A 201 -13.90 -7.80 -11.79
CA PHE A 201 -13.69 -9.23 -12.03
C PHE A 201 -12.31 -9.51 -12.62
N LYS A 202 -11.71 -10.64 -12.21
CA LYS A 202 -10.32 -11.01 -12.48
C LYS A 202 -9.99 -11.09 -13.98
N GLU A 203 -10.90 -11.58 -14.78
CA GLU A 203 -10.68 -11.88 -16.21
C GLU A 203 -10.36 -10.62 -17.05
N ASN A 204 -10.90 -9.48 -16.65
CA ASN A 204 -10.75 -8.22 -17.40
C ASN A 204 -10.52 -6.98 -16.54
N TYR A 205 -10.07 -7.19 -15.28
CA TYR A 205 -9.91 -6.08 -14.32
C TYR A 205 -9.04 -4.95 -14.86
N LEU A 206 -7.94 -5.31 -15.54
CA LEU A 206 -6.99 -4.32 -16.02
C LEU A 206 -7.60 -3.41 -17.09
N GLU A 207 -8.40 -3.97 -17.99
CA GLU A 207 -9.09 -3.19 -19.05
C GLU A 207 -10.15 -2.26 -18.44
N ILE A 208 -10.96 -2.78 -17.51
CA ILE A 208 -11.98 -1.99 -16.81
C ILE A 208 -11.35 -0.81 -16.08
N VAL A 209 -10.28 -1.05 -15.31
CA VAL A 209 -9.62 -0.02 -14.53
C VAL A 209 -8.93 1.00 -15.42
N ILE A 210 -8.25 0.58 -16.48
CA ILE A 210 -7.65 1.49 -17.45
C ILE A 210 -8.71 2.39 -18.09
N ASN A 211 -9.85 1.84 -18.50
CA ASN A 211 -10.96 2.62 -19.06
C ASN A 211 -11.51 3.65 -18.05
N ASP A 212 -11.61 3.28 -16.77
CA ASP A 212 -12.06 4.21 -15.74
C ASP A 212 -11.00 5.32 -15.50
N ILE A 213 -9.73 4.98 -15.45
CA ILE A 213 -8.63 5.97 -15.35
C ILE A 213 -8.63 6.90 -16.56
N GLU A 214 -8.78 6.37 -17.79
CA GLU A 214 -8.79 7.17 -19.01
C GLU A 214 -9.92 8.20 -19.03
N LYS A 215 -11.08 7.89 -18.46
CA LYS A 215 -12.17 8.87 -18.29
C LYS A 215 -11.77 10.03 -17.40
N ILE A 216 -11.07 9.73 -16.28
CA ILE A 216 -10.62 10.73 -15.32
C ILE A 216 -9.51 11.61 -15.89
N ILE A 217 -8.49 11.01 -16.51
CA ILE A 217 -7.34 11.76 -17.03
C ILE A 217 -7.61 12.55 -18.31
N LYS A 218 -8.85 12.52 -18.83
CA LYS A 218 -9.32 13.46 -19.88
C LYS A 218 -9.39 14.90 -19.38
N PHE A 219 -9.61 15.11 -18.08
CA PHE A 219 -9.61 16.44 -17.51
C PHE A 219 -8.24 17.12 -17.64
N ASN A 220 -8.25 18.45 -17.57
CA ASN A 220 -7.02 19.23 -17.65
C ASN A 220 -6.09 18.88 -16.47
N ASN A 221 -4.78 18.84 -16.74
CA ASN A 221 -3.78 18.52 -15.72
C ASN A 221 -3.84 19.48 -14.52
N SER A 222 -4.09 20.78 -14.74
CA SER A 222 -4.21 21.75 -13.66
C SER A 222 -5.40 21.45 -12.74
N VAL A 223 -6.52 20.96 -13.29
CA VAL A 223 -7.69 20.52 -12.51
C VAL A 223 -7.34 19.28 -11.70
N LEU A 224 -6.76 18.26 -12.34
CA LEU A 224 -6.40 17.01 -11.66
C LEU A 224 -5.40 17.25 -10.52
N THR A 225 -4.31 17.97 -10.82
CA THR A 225 -3.26 18.25 -9.84
C THR A 225 -3.76 19.19 -8.74
N GLY A 226 -4.47 20.26 -9.11
CA GLY A 226 -5.01 21.21 -8.14
C GLY A 226 -6.03 20.58 -7.20
N THR A 227 -6.97 19.77 -7.72
CA THR A 227 -7.93 19.04 -6.90
C THR A 227 -7.23 18.12 -5.92
N LYS A 228 -6.24 17.33 -6.40
CA LYS A 228 -5.48 16.44 -5.51
C LYS A 228 -4.73 17.23 -4.43
N GLN A 229 -4.03 18.30 -4.79
CA GLN A 229 -3.28 19.14 -3.83
C GLN A 229 -4.18 19.75 -2.76
N LEU A 230 -5.33 20.31 -3.16
CA LEU A 230 -6.30 20.87 -2.21
C LEU A 230 -6.88 19.78 -1.30
N SER A 231 -7.21 18.62 -1.86
CA SER A 231 -7.75 17.50 -1.08
C SER A 231 -6.70 16.87 -0.14
N SER A 232 -5.43 16.85 -0.53
CA SER A 232 -4.36 16.30 0.31
C SER A 232 -4.06 17.13 1.55
N PHE A 233 -4.56 18.40 1.61
CA PHE A 233 -4.40 19.25 2.79
C PHE A 233 -4.95 18.62 4.08
N VAL A 234 -5.99 17.79 3.99
CA VAL A 234 -6.54 17.07 5.15
C VAL A 234 -5.58 16.01 5.71
N ARG A 235 -4.53 15.67 4.96
CA ARG A 235 -3.49 14.69 5.35
C ARG A 235 -2.22 15.35 5.90
N ASN A 236 -2.25 16.63 6.27
CA ASN A 236 -1.06 17.38 6.73
C ASN A 236 -0.37 16.76 7.95
N SER A 237 -1.12 16.06 8.82
CA SER A 237 -0.57 15.37 10.00
C SER A 237 -0.06 13.95 9.72
N LEU A 238 -0.04 13.51 8.45
CA LEU A 238 0.40 12.15 8.11
C LEU A 238 1.89 11.94 8.43
N SER A 239 2.74 12.90 8.12
CA SER A 239 4.18 12.80 8.39
C SER A 239 4.45 12.64 9.88
N ASP A 240 3.82 13.48 10.71
CA ASP A 240 3.95 13.43 12.17
C ASP A 240 3.44 12.08 12.73
N TYR A 241 2.34 11.56 12.16
CA TYR A 241 1.82 10.26 12.53
C TYR A 241 2.79 9.12 12.17
N LEU A 242 3.37 9.10 10.98
CA LEU A 242 4.30 8.05 10.55
C LEU A 242 5.61 8.07 11.37
N GLU A 243 6.07 9.26 11.78
CA GLU A 243 7.19 9.39 12.72
C GLU A 243 6.84 8.77 14.08
N PHE A 244 5.65 9.06 14.60
CA PHE A 244 5.14 8.45 15.84
C PHE A 244 4.99 6.94 15.72
N GLU A 245 4.39 6.43 14.60
CA GLU A 245 4.26 4.98 14.33
C GLU A 245 5.62 4.27 14.34
N SER A 246 6.65 4.90 13.79
CA SER A 246 8.01 4.34 13.74
C SER A 246 8.69 4.25 15.11
N SER A 247 8.17 4.96 16.11
CA SER A 247 8.72 4.95 17.49
C SER A 247 8.15 3.82 18.37
N TYR A 248 7.11 3.14 17.89
CA TYR A 248 6.48 1.99 18.51
C TYR A 248 7.10 0.68 18.06
#